data_bffb711a0b51ba8b9d34b42f4a127b2c
#
_entry.id   bffb711a0b51ba8b9d34b42f4a127b2c
#
_cell.length_a   1.000
_cell.length_b   1.000
_cell.length_c   1.000
_cell.angle_alpha   90.00
_cell.angle_beta   90.00
_cell.angle_gamma   90.00
#
_symmetry.space_group_name_H-M   'P 1'
#
loop_
_entity.id
_entity.type
_entity.pdbx_description
1 polymer ?
#
loop_
_entity_poly.entity_id
_entity_poly.type
_entity_poly.pdbx_seq_one_letter_code
_entity_poly.pdbx_strand_id
1 'polypeptide(L)'
;RVIGERINPTGKKRLKQAILERDFDYILSQGLSQVEAGADILDVNMGMPDIDEAALLPEVVQRLQSVLDTPLQIDSSNPKAVENALRLYNGKAIVNSVNGEERSMQTILPLVKKYGAAVVALTMDEKGIPLTAQERFAVAERIVSRAAAYGIPREDIFVDCLTQTASVQQKEVVETLKAMRMVKEKLGCRTVLGVSNISFGLPNRELLNHSFLLMALEAGLDLPIINPNVPPMLDAIRAYEVLYDKDEHAARYIENFSRPEEIARISAKPTAALSPEVRAAVSADAAESSDEIATAIHKGIGEPVRQAVKALLQTQEPEQIINERLIPALDAVGNDFEKGKLFLPQMIQSAQAAQAGFEEIKNFLAAHPKAQGESFTLEQRGIVLATVHGDVHDIGKKIVKVILENY
;
A
#
# COMPACT_ATOMS: atom_id res chain seq x y z
N ARG A 1 6.12 -3.95 19.69
CA ARG A 1 7.42 -4.03 19.00
C ARG A 1 7.29 -3.52 17.59
N VAL A 2 8.31 -2.81 17.08
CA VAL A 2 8.29 -2.16 15.74
C VAL A 2 9.08 -2.99 14.75
N ILE A 3 8.48 -3.28 13.59
CA ILE A 3 9.16 -3.89 12.45
C ILE A 3 9.50 -2.80 11.44
N GLY A 4 10.79 -2.65 11.12
CA GLY A 4 11.27 -1.66 10.15
C GLY A 4 11.09 -2.13 8.70
N GLU A 5 10.46 -1.32 7.87
CA GLU A 5 10.03 -1.67 6.49
C GLU A 5 11.01 -1.23 5.38
N ARG A 6 12.22 -0.72 5.73
CA ARG A 6 13.05 -0.05 4.72
C ARG A 6 13.82 -1.00 3.80
N ILE A 7 14.09 -2.24 4.24
CA ILE A 7 14.77 -3.25 3.41
C ILE A 7 13.73 -4.07 2.62
N ASN A 8 12.91 -3.36 1.84
CA ASN A 8 11.93 -3.92 0.93
C ASN A 8 11.94 -3.06 -0.35
N PRO A 9 12.19 -3.63 -1.55
CA PRO A 9 12.37 -2.86 -2.79
C PRO A 9 11.11 -2.17 -3.31
N THR A 10 9.93 -2.50 -2.78
CA THR A 10 8.66 -1.94 -3.24
C THR A 10 8.65 -0.42 -3.10
N GLY A 11 8.53 0.29 -4.21
CA GLY A 11 8.48 1.75 -4.26
C GLY A 11 9.81 2.48 -3.98
N LYS A 12 10.94 1.76 -3.81
CA LYS A 12 12.23 2.34 -3.39
C LYS A 12 13.29 2.18 -4.48
N LYS A 13 13.41 3.17 -5.38
CA LYS A 13 14.32 3.14 -6.56
C LYS A 13 15.78 2.86 -6.17
N ARG A 14 16.30 3.54 -5.14
CA ARG A 14 17.71 3.37 -4.72
C ARG A 14 17.99 1.97 -4.16
N LEU A 15 17.05 1.40 -3.38
CA LEU A 15 17.20 0.04 -2.88
C LEU A 15 17.14 -1.00 -4.01
N LYS A 16 16.25 -0.81 -5.00
CA LYS A 16 16.21 -1.67 -6.19
C LYS A 16 17.55 -1.67 -6.91
N GLN A 17 18.14 -0.51 -7.10
CA GLN A 17 19.46 -0.38 -7.71
C GLN A 17 20.54 -1.09 -6.86
N ALA A 18 20.56 -0.87 -5.54
CA ALA A 18 21.50 -1.52 -4.63
C ALA A 18 21.40 -3.05 -4.67
N ILE A 19 20.18 -3.60 -4.78
CA ILE A 19 19.97 -5.04 -4.93
C ILE A 19 20.56 -5.55 -6.25
N LEU A 20 20.31 -4.86 -7.37
CA LEU A 20 20.84 -5.23 -8.68
C LEU A 20 22.37 -5.17 -8.73
N GLU A 21 22.96 -4.14 -8.14
CA GLU A 21 24.42 -3.91 -8.10
C GLU A 21 25.10 -4.69 -6.98
N ARG A 22 24.36 -5.38 -6.12
CA ARG A 22 24.86 -6.06 -4.90
C ARG A 22 25.60 -5.08 -3.97
N ASP A 23 25.11 -3.83 -3.89
CA ASP A 23 25.60 -2.80 -2.98
C ASP A 23 25.13 -3.12 -1.54
N PHE A 24 25.85 -4.05 -0.91
CA PHE A 24 25.52 -4.50 0.44
C PHE A 24 25.72 -3.43 1.48
N ASP A 25 26.66 -2.51 1.28
CA ASP A 25 26.90 -1.41 2.22
C ASP A 25 25.67 -0.50 2.33
N TYR A 26 25.02 -0.21 1.21
CA TYR A 26 23.77 0.50 1.24
C TYR A 26 22.64 -0.29 1.94
N ILE A 27 22.53 -1.59 1.67
CA ILE A 27 21.51 -2.45 2.31
C ILE A 27 21.73 -2.48 3.83
N LEU A 28 22.96 -2.68 4.27
CA LEU A 28 23.33 -2.67 5.69
C LEU A 28 23.07 -1.31 6.35
N SER A 29 23.37 -0.22 5.65
CA SER A 29 23.07 1.15 6.15
C SER A 29 21.58 1.37 6.39
N GLN A 30 20.70 0.76 5.56
CA GLN A 30 19.26 0.81 5.78
C GLN A 30 18.83 0.03 7.04
N GLY A 31 19.51 -1.08 7.34
CA GLY A 31 19.31 -1.84 8.57
C GLY A 31 19.73 -1.04 9.81
N LEU A 32 20.97 -0.56 9.81
CA LEU A 32 21.55 0.23 10.91
C LEU A 32 20.68 1.46 11.22
N SER A 33 20.34 2.25 10.20
CA SER A 33 19.52 3.46 10.37
C SER A 33 18.15 3.17 11.00
N GLN A 34 17.52 2.05 10.69
CA GLN A 34 16.24 1.67 11.29
C GLN A 34 16.38 1.24 12.76
N VAL A 35 17.45 0.50 13.09
CA VAL A 35 17.73 0.08 14.47
C VAL A 35 18.07 1.29 15.32
N GLU A 36 18.91 2.20 14.84
CA GLU A 36 19.21 3.47 15.50
C GLU A 36 17.95 4.33 15.73
N ALA A 37 17.00 4.29 14.80
CA ALA A 37 15.73 4.97 14.93
C ALA A 37 14.77 4.27 15.92
N GLY A 38 15.01 3.03 16.33
CA GLY A 38 14.22 2.29 17.31
C GLY A 38 13.39 1.14 16.73
N ALA A 39 13.77 0.54 15.60
CA ALA A 39 13.20 -0.72 15.15
C ALA A 39 13.62 -1.87 16.07
N ASP A 40 12.67 -2.69 16.50
CA ASP A 40 12.91 -3.92 17.27
C ASP A 40 13.19 -5.13 16.36
N ILE A 41 12.73 -5.10 15.14
CA ILE A 41 12.80 -6.17 14.14
C ILE A 41 12.98 -5.52 12.76
N LEU A 42 13.69 -6.16 11.84
CA LEU A 42 13.83 -5.68 10.46
C LEU A 42 13.13 -6.62 9.48
N ASP A 43 12.24 -6.08 8.66
CA ASP A 43 11.67 -6.77 7.50
C ASP A 43 12.68 -6.77 6.36
N VAL A 44 12.98 -7.95 5.80
CA VAL A 44 14.02 -8.15 4.78
C VAL A 44 13.42 -8.85 3.58
N ASN A 45 13.24 -8.10 2.50
CA ASN A 45 12.72 -8.57 1.22
C ASN A 45 13.71 -8.27 0.08
N MET A 46 14.05 -9.30 -0.71
CA MET A 46 14.95 -9.21 -1.86
C MET A 46 14.25 -9.59 -3.17
N GLY A 47 12.92 -9.79 -3.14
CA GLY A 47 12.11 -10.20 -4.28
C GLY A 47 12.03 -9.12 -5.35
N MET A 48 12.67 -9.37 -6.49
CA MET A 48 12.62 -8.53 -7.68
C MET A 48 12.66 -9.41 -8.95
N PRO A 49 12.06 -8.93 -10.06
CA PRO A 49 12.30 -9.55 -11.36
C PRO A 49 13.80 -9.67 -11.64
N ASP A 50 14.21 -10.74 -12.30
CA ASP A 50 15.58 -11.00 -12.75
C ASP A 50 16.63 -11.20 -11.63
N ILE A 51 16.21 -11.36 -10.38
CA ILE A 51 17.09 -11.66 -9.24
C ILE A 51 16.89 -13.11 -8.80
N ASP A 52 18.00 -13.84 -8.59
CA ASP A 52 17.99 -15.11 -7.86
C ASP A 52 17.84 -14.83 -6.36
N GLU A 53 16.59 -14.66 -5.94
CA GLU A 53 16.23 -14.39 -4.54
C GLU A 53 16.69 -15.52 -3.61
N ALA A 54 16.66 -16.77 -4.09
CA ALA A 54 17.07 -17.94 -3.29
C ALA A 54 18.57 -17.95 -2.97
N ALA A 55 19.38 -17.26 -3.75
CA ALA A 55 20.80 -17.04 -3.48
C ALA A 55 21.04 -15.73 -2.71
N LEU A 56 20.35 -14.65 -3.06
CA LEU A 56 20.63 -13.32 -2.52
C LEU A 56 20.09 -13.11 -1.09
N LEU A 57 18.85 -13.55 -0.81
CA LEU A 57 18.22 -13.33 0.50
C LEU A 57 19.05 -13.94 1.65
N PRO A 58 19.53 -15.20 1.59
CA PRO A 58 20.37 -15.75 2.64
C PRO A 58 21.70 -14.99 2.81
N GLU A 59 22.29 -14.49 1.75
CA GLU A 59 23.53 -13.67 1.84
C GLU A 59 23.26 -12.35 2.57
N VAL A 60 22.16 -11.65 2.25
CA VAL A 60 21.78 -10.41 2.93
C VAL A 60 21.48 -10.68 4.41
N VAL A 61 20.78 -11.78 4.73
CA VAL A 61 20.49 -12.19 6.10
C VAL A 61 21.78 -12.39 6.90
N GLN A 62 22.77 -13.13 6.36
CA GLN A 62 24.06 -13.33 7.03
C GLN A 62 24.82 -12.02 7.25
N ARG A 63 24.84 -11.14 6.25
CA ARG A 63 25.51 -9.84 6.36
C ARG A 63 24.85 -8.94 7.40
N LEU A 64 23.52 -8.89 7.44
CA LEU A 64 22.80 -8.15 8.48
C LEU A 64 23.11 -8.69 9.88
N GLN A 65 23.09 -10.02 10.07
CA GLN A 65 23.41 -10.64 11.36
C GLN A 65 24.91 -10.54 11.75
N SER A 66 25.79 -10.19 10.81
CA SER A 66 27.20 -9.93 11.16
C SER A 66 27.45 -8.55 11.77
N VAL A 67 26.48 -7.62 11.65
CA VAL A 67 26.58 -6.23 12.12
C VAL A 67 25.47 -5.81 13.07
N LEU A 68 24.40 -6.60 13.18
CA LEU A 68 23.20 -6.30 13.96
C LEU A 68 22.75 -7.52 14.77
N ASP A 69 22.41 -7.31 16.03
CA ASP A 69 21.77 -8.31 16.89
C ASP A 69 20.23 -8.31 16.78
N THR A 70 19.69 -7.38 15.97
CA THR A 70 18.25 -7.20 15.79
C THR A 70 17.63 -8.38 15.04
N PRO A 71 16.55 -8.99 15.55
CA PRO A 71 15.83 -10.05 14.87
C PRO A 71 15.35 -9.64 13.48
N LEU A 72 15.31 -10.61 12.54
CA LEU A 72 14.86 -10.37 11.18
C LEU A 72 13.52 -11.05 10.91
N GLN A 73 12.68 -10.37 10.13
CA GLN A 73 11.53 -10.91 9.45
C GLN A 73 11.94 -11.21 8.00
N ILE A 74 11.91 -12.50 7.64
CA ILE A 74 12.27 -12.98 6.30
C ILE A 74 11.03 -12.88 5.42
N ASP A 75 10.99 -11.88 4.55
CA ASP A 75 9.87 -11.56 3.68
C ASP A 75 10.12 -12.08 2.26
N SER A 76 9.50 -13.20 1.94
CA SER A 76 9.58 -13.82 0.60
C SER A 76 8.40 -14.74 0.32
N SER A 77 7.89 -14.68 -0.90
CA SER A 77 6.92 -15.64 -1.43
C SER A 77 7.59 -16.90 -2.03
N ASN A 78 8.92 -16.92 -2.13
CA ASN A 78 9.69 -18.04 -2.65
C ASN A 78 10.10 -19.00 -1.53
N PRO A 79 9.49 -20.21 -1.42
CA PRO A 79 9.78 -21.12 -0.32
C PRO A 79 11.26 -21.58 -0.27
N LYS A 80 11.93 -21.62 -1.42
CA LYS A 80 13.36 -21.95 -1.48
C LYS A 80 14.22 -20.83 -0.90
N ALA A 81 13.87 -19.58 -1.18
CA ALA A 81 14.55 -18.42 -0.59
C ALA A 81 14.35 -18.39 0.94
N VAL A 82 13.11 -18.62 1.39
CA VAL A 82 12.78 -18.76 2.82
C VAL A 82 13.58 -19.88 3.47
N GLU A 83 13.59 -21.09 2.91
CA GLU A 83 14.34 -22.21 3.47
C GLU A 83 15.83 -21.95 3.53
N ASN A 84 16.42 -21.41 2.45
CA ASN A 84 17.85 -21.09 2.39
C ASN A 84 18.22 -20.03 3.44
N ALA A 85 17.39 -19.00 3.62
CA ALA A 85 17.63 -17.97 4.63
C ALA A 85 17.50 -18.55 6.06
N LEU A 86 16.44 -19.32 6.35
CA LEU A 86 16.25 -19.96 7.65
C LEU A 86 17.36 -20.92 8.04
N ARG A 87 17.98 -21.60 7.05
CA ARG A 87 19.10 -22.52 7.29
C ARG A 87 20.34 -21.82 7.82
N LEU A 88 20.54 -20.56 7.47
CA LEU A 88 21.71 -19.76 7.84
C LEU A 88 21.43 -18.79 8.99
N TYR A 89 20.16 -18.63 9.35
CA TYR A 89 19.73 -17.68 10.37
C TYR A 89 20.08 -18.17 11.79
N ASN A 90 20.77 -17.34 12.54
CA ASN A 90 21.09 -17.59 13.94
C ASN A 90 19.99 -16.98 14.84
N GLY A 91 19.17 -17.82 15.47
CA GLY A 91 18.08 -17.38 16.34
C GLY A 91 16.71 -17.77 15.84
N LYS A 92 15.68 -17.07 16.29
CA LYS A 92 14.29 -17.30 15.90
C LYS A 92 13.83 -16.21 14.95
N ALA A 93 13.76 -16.52 13.66
CA ALA A 93 13.27 -15.60 12.63
C ALA A 93 11.73 -15.54 12.64
N ILE A 94 11.18 -14.49 12.03
CA ILE A 94 9.78 -14.44 11.61
C ILE A 94 9.74 -14.70 10.11
N VAL A 95 8.90 -15.62 9.64
CA VAL A 95 8.64 -15.85 8.21
C VAL A 95 7.45 -14.99 7.78
N ASN A 96 7.63 -14.14 6.81
CA ASN A 96 6.59 -13.35 6.16
C ASN A 96 6.47 -13.84 4.71
N SER A 97 5.48 -14.66 4.33
CA SER A 97 4.31 -15.04 5.10
C SER A 97 3.71 -16.40 4.67
N VAL A 98 2.72 -16.85 5.40
CA VAL A 98 1.78 -17.88 4.96
C VAL A 98 0.42 -17.22 4.75
N ASN A 99 -0.35 -17.66 3.74
CA ASN A 99 -1.74 -17.24 3.53
C ASN A 99 -2.71 -18.43 3.64
N GLY A 100 -4.01 -18.17 3.47
CA GLY A 100 -5.05 -19.18 3.56
C GLY A 100 -5.13 -20.16 2.38
N GLU A 101 -4.29 -20.03 1.35
CA GLU A 101 -4.22 -20.98 0.26
C GLU A 101 -3.64 -22.31 0.75
N GLU A 102 -4.24 -23.42 0.34
CA GLU A 102 -3.80 -24.76 0.74
C GLU A 102 -2.33 -25.00 0.38
N ARG A 103 -1.91 -24.58 -0.82
CA ARG A 103 -0.51 -24.69 -1.28
C ARG A 103 0.45 -23.90 -0.40
N SER A 104 0.08 -22.69 0.00
CA SER A 104 0.90 -21.84 0.87
C SER A 104 1.10 -22.51 2.23
N MET A 105 0.01 -22.96 2.85
CA MET A 105 0.06 -23.64 4.15
C MET A 105 0.89 -24.93 4.10
N GLN A 106 0.72 -25.76 3.06
CA GLN A 106 1.47 -27.01 2.89
C GLN A 106 2.96 -26.78 2.65
N THR A 107 3.35 -25.64 2.11
CA THR A 107 4.74 -25.36 1.76
C THR A 107 5.48 -24.62 2.88
N ILE A 108 4.86 -23.60 3.48
CA ILE A 108 5.53 -22.70 4.44
C ILE A 108 5.47 -23.26 5.87
N LEU A 109 4.33 -23.77 6.32
CA LEU A 109 4.20 -24.25 7.72
C LEU A 109 5.18 -25.36 8.10
N PRO A 110 5.50 -26.36 7.23
CA PRO A 110 6.56 -27.33 7.52
C PRO A 110 7.94 -26.68 7.70
N LEU A 111 8.28 -25.62 6.93
CA LEU A 111 9.53 -24.89 7.09
C LEU A 111 9.57 -24.15 8.43
N VAL A 112 8.47 -23.45 8.75
CA VAL A 112 8.33 -22.76 10.05
C VAL A 112 8.55 -23.73 11.21
N LYS A 113 7.90 -24.90 11.16
CA LYS A 113 8.07 -25.96 12.19
C LYS A 113 9.50 -26.49 12.23
N LYS A 114 10.07 -26.82 11.06
CA LYS A 114 11.41 -27.40 10.94
C LYS A 114 12.49 -26.52 11.56
N TYR A 115 12.41 -25.21 11.37
CA TYR A 115 13.40 -24.25 11.82
C TYR A 115 13.02 -23.54 13.13
N GLY A 116 11.86 -23.84 13.71
CA GLY A 116 11.38 -23.22 14.95
C GLY A 116 11.12 -21.72 14.81
N ALA A 117 10.80 -21.24 13.61
CA ALA A 117 10.51 -19.86 13.33
C ALA A 117 9.11 -19.46 13.81
N ALA A 118 8.86 -18.15 13.93
CA ALA A 118 7.51 -17.59 13.98
C ALA A 118 7.03 -17.30 12.55
N VAL A 119 5.73 -17.03 12.37
CA VAL A 119 5.14 -16.83 11.04
C VAL A 119 4.07 -15.75 11.03
N VAL A 120 4.07 -14.93 9.99
CA VAL A 120 2.99 -14.01 9.65
C VAL A 120 1.92 -14.76 8.86
N ALA A 121 0.67 -14.70 9.32
CA ALA A 121 -0.50 -15.30 8.69
C ALA A 121 -1.34 -14.21 8.01
N LEU A 122 -1.29 -14.15 6.67
CA LEU A 122 -2.07 -13.18 5.89
C LEU A 122 -3.52 -13.65 5.74
N THR A 123 -4.47 -12.79 6.07
CA THR A 123 -5.91 -13.08 5.95
C THR A 123 -6.41 -12.93 4.51
N MET A 124 -5.79 -13.67 3.58
CA MET A 124 -6.20 -13.81 2.18
C MET A 124 -6.15 -15.29 1.76
N ASP A 125 -6.89 -15.64 0.73
CA ASP A 125 -6.94 -16.99 0.17
C ASP A 125 -7.02 -16.97 -1.36
N GLU A 126 -7.42 -18.10 -1.97
CA GLU A 126 -7.54 -18.27 -3.42
C GLU A 126 -8.49 -17.27 -4.08
N LYS A 127 -9.40 -16.66 -3.30
CA LYS A 127 -10.35 -15.64 -3.75
C LYS A 127 -9.79 -14.21 -3.60
N GLY A 128 -8.60 -14.08 -3.05
CA GLY A 128 -7.95 -12.82 -2.72
C GLY A 128 -8.23 -12.36 -1.29
N ILE A 129 -8.20 -11.04 -1.05
CA ILE A 129 -8.40 -10.44 0.27
C ILE A 129 -9.90 -10.30 0.53
N PRO A 130 -10.46 -10.94 1.57
CA PRO A 130 -11.88 -10.81 1.91
C PRO A 130 -12.25 -9.37 2.30
N LEU A 131 -13.45 -8.96 1.96
CA LEU A 131 -13.92 -7.59 2.19
C LEU A 131 -14.39 -7.36 3.64
N THR A 132 -14.92 -8.38 4.30
CA THR A 132 -15.48 -8.26 5.65
C THR A 132 -14.53 -8.79 6.74
N ALA A 133 -14.69 -8.25 7.94
CA ALA A 133 -13.94 -8.69 9.10
C ALA A 133 -14.17 -10.17 9.45
N GLN A 134 -15.40 -10.65 9.29
CA GLN A 134 -15.78 -12.04 9.55
C GLN A 134 -15.08 -13.02 8.62
N GLU A 135 -15.04 -12.68 7.33
CA GLU A 135 -14.36 -13.52 6.34
C GLU A 135 -12.84 -13.53 6.58
N ARG A 136 -12.22 -12.38 6.88
CA ARG A 136 -10.80 -12.31 7.25
C ARG A 136 -10.50 -13.13 8.50
N PHE A 137 -11.36 -13.05 9.49
CA PHE A 137 -11.26 -13.86 10.70
C PHE A 137 -11.35 -15.36 10.39
N ALA A 138 -12.27 -15.79 9.51
CA ALA A 138 -12.39 -17.19 9.12
C ALA A 138 -11.11 -17.72 8.42
N VAL A 139 -10.47 -16.89 7.59
CA VAL A 139 -9.16 -17.23 7.00
C VAL A 139 -8.08 -17.35 8.07
N ALA A 140 -8.02 -16.40 9.03
CA ALA A 140 -7.07 -16.45 10.14
C ALA A 140 -7.26 -17.74 10.97
N GLU A 141 -8.50 -18.08 11.32
CA GLU A 141 -8.84 -19.29 12.08
C GLU A 141 -8.39 -20.57 11.34
N ARG A 142 -8.59 -20.62 10.03
CA ARG A 142 -8.13 -21.73 9.17
C ARG A 142 -6.61 -21.87 9.22
N ILE A 143 -5.87 -20.78 9.08
CA ILE A 143 -4.39 -20.81 9.10
C ILE A 143 -3.90 -21.23 10.49
N VAL A 144 -4.44 -20.63 11.57
CA VAL A 144 -4.07 -20.94 12.96
C VAL A 144 -4.34 -22.42 13.30
N SER A 145 -5.50 -22.95 12.88
CA SER A 145 -5.84 -24.36 13.08
C SER A 145 -4.88 -25.28 12.32
N ARG A 146 -4.51 -24.93 11.07
CA ARG A 146 -3.55 -25.68 10.29
C ARG A 146 -2.15 -25.63 10.90
N ALA A 147 -1.71 -24.47 11.36
CA ALA A 147 -0.42 -24.30 12.02
C ALA A 147 -0.34 -25.15 13.31
N ALA A 148 -1.42 -25.16 14.11
CA ALA A 148 -1.52 -26.03 15.28
C ALA A 148 -1.39 -27.52 14.95
N ALA A 149 -1.96 -27.98 13.82
CA ALA A 149 -1.80 -29.35 13.34
C ALA A 149 -0.35 -29.71 12.97
N TYR A 150 0.46 -28.72 12.56
CA TYR A 150 1.91 -28.86 12.39
C TYR A 150 2.69 -28.74 13.70
N GLY A 151 2.02 -28.44 14.84
CA GLY A 151 2.64 -28.25 16.14
C GLY A 151 3.39 -26.90 16.26
N ILE A 152 2.94 -25.89 15.54
CA ILE A 152 3.40 -24.50 15.70
C ILE A 152 2.57 -23.87 16.82
N PRO A 153 3.20 -23.35 17.88
CA PRO A 153 2.48 -22.77 19.00
C PRO A 153 1.84 -21.42 18.61
N ARG A 154 0.74 -21.08 19.26
CA ARG A 154 -0.06 -19.88 18.92
C ARG A 154 0.71 -18.58 19.10
N GLU A 155 1.60 -18.52 20.08
CA GLU A 155 2.48 -17.38 20.34
C GLU A 155 3.47 -17.08 19.21
N ASP A 156 3.68 -18.02 18.31
CA ASP A 156 4.55 -17.89 17.14
C ASP A 156 3.79 -17.51 15.88
N ILE A 157 2.49 -17.24 15.98
CA ILE A 157 1.64 -16.86 14.85
C ILE A 157 1.23 -15.39 15.02
N PHE A 158 1.60 -14.56 14.02
CA PHE A 158 1.24 -13.15 13.94
C PHE A 158 0.23 -12.97 12.79
N VAL A 159 -1.00 -12.60 13.10
CA VAL A 159 -2.04 -12.46 12.08
C VAL A 159 -2.00 -11.06 11.47
N ASP A 160 -1.86 -10.99 10.13
CA ASP A 160 -2.00 -9.76 9.35
C ASP A 160 -3.39 -9.71 8.71
N CYS A 161 -4.21 -8.78 9.21
CA CYS A 161 -5.56 -8.54 8.68
C CYS A 161 -5.58 -7.71 7.39
N LEU A 162 -4.43 -7.39 6.83
CA LEU A 162 -4.19 -6.74 5.55
C LEU A 162 -4.78 -5.32 5.44
N THR A 163 -3.88 -4.34 5.47
CA THR A 163 -4.23 -2.95 5.23
C THR A 163 -4.56 -2.72 3.76
N GLN A 164 -5.79 -2.34 3.48
CA GLN A 164 -6.21 -1.86 2.17
C GLN A 164 -6.01 -0.35 2.07
N THR A 165 -5.70 0.14 0.87
CA THR A 165 -5.49 1.58 0.68
C THR A 165 -6.80 2.37 0.77
N ALA A 166 -6.81 3.43 1.58
CA ALA A 166 -7.99 4.27 1.76
C ALA A 166 -8.38 5.06 0.50
N SER A 167 -7.48 5.21 -0.47
CA SER A 167 -7.79 5.88 -1.75
C SER A 167 -8.84 5.13 -2.57
N VAL A 168 -8.95 3.81 -2.42
CA VAL A 168 -9.83 2.95 -3.23
C VAL A 168 -10.83 2.19 -2.35
N GLN A 169 -10.44 1.82 -1.12
CA GLN A 169 -11.16 0.87 -0.28
C GLN A 169 -11.38 1.41 1.14
N GLN A 170 -12.07 2.56 1.29
CA GLN A 170 -12.28 3.20 2.60
C GLN A 170 -13.08 2.35 3.59
N LYS A 171 -14.07 1.60 3.11
CA LYS A 171 -14.92 0.75 3.97
C LYS A 171 -14.10 -0.39 4.57
N GLU A 172 -13.18 -0.95 3.81
CA GLU A 172 -12.35 -2.07 4.21
C GLU A 172 -11.30 -1.68 5.27
N VAL A 173 -10.97 -0.39 5.40
CA VAL A 173 -10.13 0.12 6.51
C VAL A 173 -10.76 -0.21 7.86
N VAL A 174 -12.07 0.06 8.00
CA VAL A 174 -12.81 -0.25 9.24
C VAL A 174 -12.91 -1.76 9.46
N GLU A 175 -13.10 -2.53 8.38
CA GLU A 175 -13.16 -4.00 8.46
C GLU A 175 -11.80 -4.60 8.89
N THR A 176 -10.67 -4.01 8.47
CA THR A 176 -9.34 -4.41 8.95
C THR A 176 -9.25 -4.28 10.47
N LEU A 177 -9.65 -3.13 11.03
CA LEU A 177 -9.59 -2.88 12.47
C LEU A 177 -10.54 -3.82 13.25
N LYS A 178 -11.74 -4.09 12.73
CA LYS A 178 -12.66 -5.05 13.32
C LYS A 178 -12.10 -6.47 13.31
N ALA A 179 -11.50 -6.90 12.19
CA ALA A 179 -10.88 -8.21 12.08
C ALA A 179 -9.75 -8.40 13.09
N MET A 180 -8.92 -7.36 13.30
CA MET A 180 -7.85 -7.38 14.31
C MET A 180 -8.42 -7.59 15.72
N ARG A 181 -9.47 -6.86 16.13
CA ARG A 181 -10.13 -7.07 17.42
C ARG A 181 -10.64 -8.51 17.57
N MET A 182 -11.30 -9.04 16.52
CA MET A 182 -11.77 -10.43 16.52
C MET A 182 -10.63 -11.44 16.69
N VAL A 183 -9.49 -11.24 16.02
CA VAL A 183 -8.30 -12.08 16.16
C VAL A 183 -7.77 -12.05 17.59
N LYS A 184 -7.65 -10.86 18.19
CA LYS A 184 -7.20 -10.71 19.57
C LYS A 184 -8.14 -11.38 20.57
N GLU A 185 -9.43 -11.15 20.46
CA GLU A 185 -10.45 -11.61 21.42
C GLU A 185 -10.75 -13.10 21.30
N LYS A 186 -10.87 -13.61 20.06
CA LYS A 186 -11.37 -14.98 19.81
C LYS A 186 -10.25 -16.00 19.55
N LEU A 187 -9.17 -15.60 18.86
CA LEU A 187 -8.04 -16.50 18.60
C LEU A 187 -6.92 -16.33 19.65
N GLY A 188 -6.83 -15.17 20.32
CA GLY A 188 -5.75 -14.87 21.26
C GLY A 188 -4.37 -14.84 20.59
N CYS A 189 -4.31 -14.63 19.26
CA CYS A 189 -3.08 -14.47 18.51
C CYS A 189 -2.58 -13.03 18.61
N ARG A 190 -1.29 -12.85 18.38
CA ARG A 190 -0.71 -11.52 18.13
C ARG A 190 -1.04 -11.05 16.73
N THR A 191 -1.03 -9.73 16.52
CA THR A 191 -1.32 -9.11 15.25
C THR A 191 -0.12 -8.34 14.72
N VAL A 192 0.04 -8.38 13.42
CA VAL A 192 1.02 -7.61 12.66
C VAL A 192 0.31 -6.86 11.54
N LEU A 193 0.81 -5.72 11.10
CA LEU A 193 0.16 -4.96 10.04
C LEU A 193 1.14 -4.04 9.32
N GLY A 194 1.13 -4.07 7.98
CA GLY A 194 1.77 -3.08 7.13
C GLY A 194 1.00 -1.76 7.15
N VAL A 195 1.38 -0.84 8.02
CA VAL A 195 0.62 0.41 8.27
C VAL A 195 0.68 1.36 7.08
N SER A 196 1.83 1.47 6.42
CA SER A 196 2.07 2.46 5.36
C SER A 196 1.23 2.26 4.10
N ASN A 197 0.60 1.08 3.95
CA ASN A 197 -0.27 0.77 2.81
C ASN A 197 -1.56 1.60 2.79
N ILE A 198 -2.03 2.05 3.96
CA ILE A 198 -3.27 2.82 4.10
C ILE A 198 -3.30 4.07 3.22
N SER A 199 -2.16 4.70 3.04
CA SER A 199 -2.04 6.03 2.44
C SER A 199 -1.59 6.05 0.97
N PHE A 200 -1.48 4.89 0.32
CA PHE A 200 -1.10 4.85 -1.10
C PHE A 200 -2.07 5.65 -1.96
N GLY A 201 -1.51 6.50 -2.84
CA GLY A 201 -2.28 7.34 -3.76
C GLY A 201 -2.94 8.56 -3.11
N LEU A 202 -2.66 8.85 -1.83
CA LEU A 202 -3.20 10.01 -1.12
C LEU A 202 -2.09 11.00 -0.74
N PRO A 203 -2.41 12.32 -0.64
CA PRO A 203 -1.47 13.32 -0.17
C PRO A 203 -1.26 13.21 1.34
N ASN A 204 -0.21 13.90 1.83
CA ASN A 204 0.12 13.95 3.26
C ASN A 204 0.07 12.57 3.93
N ARG A 205 0.80 11.62 3.34
CA ARG A 205 0.84 10.23 3.75
C ARG A 205 1.21 10.04 5.22
N GLU A 206 2.09 10.90 5.74
CA GLU A 206 2.52 10.83 7.14
C GLU A 206 1.33 10.99 8.10
N LEU A 207 0.45 11.95 7.84
CA LEU A 207 -0.74 12.17 8.68
C LEU A 207 -1.65 10.94 8.69
N LEU A 208 -1.91 10.35 7.53
CA LEU A 208 -2.76 9.16 7.41
C LEU A 208 -2.12 7.94 8.09
N ASN A 209 -0.82 7.72 7.86
CA ASN A 209 -0.09 6.62 8.48
C ASN A 209 -0.08 6.72 10.00
N HIS A 210 0.21 7.91 10.52
CA HIS A 210 0.21 8.19 11.96
C HIS A 210 -1.18 7.96 12.58
N SER A 211 -2.23 8.54 11.97
CA SER A 211 -3.61 8.40 12.46
C SER A 211 -4.08 6.94 12.42
N PHE A 212 -3.81 6.24 11.33
CA PHE A 212 -4.17 4.83 11.18
C PHE A 212 -3.39 3.94 12.15
N LEU A 213 -2.11 4.24 12.40
CA LEU A 213 -1.30 3.52 13.39
C LEU A 213 -1.95 3.58 14.77
N LEU A 214 -2.39 4.77 15.23
CA LEU A 214 -3.08 4.91 16.52
C LEU A 214 -4.38 4.10 16.58
N MET A 215 -5.18 4.15 15.51
CA MET A 215 -6.42 3.34 15.41
C MET A 215 -6.11 1.83 15.43
N ALA A 216 -5.03 1.40 14.76
CA ALA A 216 -4.63 0.00 14.72
C ALA A 216 -4.08 -0.47 16.08
N LEU A 217 -3.31 0.35 16.78
CA LEU A 217 -2.82 0.07 18.15
C LEU A 217 -3.99 -0.10 19.12
N GLU A 218 -5.01 0.78 19.03
CA GLU A 218 -6.25 0.66 19.82
C GLU A 218 -7.01 -0.63 19.45
N ALA A 219 -7.04 -1.02 18.19
CA ALA A 219 -7.65 -2.27 17.74
C ALA A 219 -6.84 -3.53 18.13
N GLY A 220 -5.69 -3.38 18.79
CA GLY A 220 -4.88 -4.47 19.32
C GLY A 220 -3.67 -4.85 18.46
N LEU A 221 -3.12 -3.91 17.66
CA LEU A 221 -1.88 -4.14 16.90
C LEU A 221 -0.69 -4.34 17.84
N ASP A 222 0.01 -5.47 17.70
CA ASP A 222 1.21 -5.80 18.47
C ASP A 222 2.50 -5.42 17.74
N LEU A 223 2.52 -5.62 16.42
CA LEU A 223 3.71 -5.50 15.56
C LEU A 223 3.41 -4.60 14.34
N PRO A 224 3.49 -3.27 14.47
CA PRO A 224 3.42 -2.39 13.30
C PRO A 224 4.65 -2.55 12.40
N ILE A 225 4.43 -2.76 11.11
CA ILE A 225 5.46 -2.66 10.06
C ILE A 225 5.39 -1.23 9.54
N ILE A 226 6.42 -0.44 9.86
CA ILE A 226 6.49 1.01 9.59
C ILE A 226 7.90 1.44 9.21
N ASN A 227 8.02 2.68 8.75
CA ASN A 227 9.32 3.34 8.63
C ASN A 227 9.70 4.04 9.95
N PRO A 228 10.61 3.49 10.75
CA PRO A 228 10.99 4.09 12.04
C PRO A 228 11.77 5.40 11.88
N ASN A 229 12.35 5.66 10.70
CA ASN A 229 13.05 6.91 10.38
C ASN A 229 12.09 8.12 10.18
N VAL A 230 10.78 7.91 10.36
CA VAL A 230 9.77 8.97 10.37
C VAL A 230 9.36 9.20 11.83
N PRO A 231 9.92 10.23 12.51
CA PRO A 231 9.73 10.42 13.95
C PRO A 231 8.27 10.38 14.42
N PRO A 232 7.29 11.00 13.73
CA PRO A 232 5.88 10.95 14.13
C PRO A 232 5.32 9.52 14.30
N MET A 233 5.87 8.52 13.62
CA MET A 233 5.40 7.14 13.74
C MET A 233 5.76 6.53 15.11
N LEU A 234 7.00 6.73 15.56
CA LEU A 234 7.43 6.26 16.88
C LEU A 234 6.83 7.10 18.00
N ASP A 235 6.66 8.40 17.77
CA ASP A 235 6.05 9.30 18.73
C ASP A 235 4.59 8.93 19.01
N ALA A 236 3.87 8.47 17.97
CA ALA A 236 2.51 7.93 18.11
C ALA A 236 2.49 6.70 19.02
N ILE A 237 3.45 5.77 18.87
CA ILE A 237 3.55 4.57 19.71
C ILE A 237 3.84 4.97 21.15
N ARG A 238 4.79 5.88 21.38
CA ARG A 238 5.15 6.36 22.72
C ARG A 238 3.97 7.02 23.41
N ALA A 239 3.23 7.89 22.69
CA ALA A 239 2.03 8.53 23.19
C ALA A 239 0.94 7.49 23.53
N TYR A 240 0.73 6.50 22.64
CA TYR A 240 -0.21 5.41 22.90
C TYR A 240 0.18 4.60 24.15
N GLU A 241 1.46 4.29 24.34
CA GLU A 241 1.92 3.53 25.51
C GLU A 241 1.64 4.26 26.82
N VAL A 242 1.78 5.58 26.86
CA VAL A 242 1.40 6.41 28.04
C VAL A 242 -0.11 6.39 28.25
N LEU A 243 -0.89 6.61 27.20
CA LEU A 243 -2.36 6.72 27.29
C LEU A 243 -3.04 5.40 27.64
N TYR A 244 -2.39 4.27 27.40
CA TYR A 244 -2.89 2.92 27.70
C TYR A 244 -2.17 2.25 28.88
N ASP A 245 -1.51 3.04 29.77
CA ASP A 245 -0.83 2.57 30.98
C ASP A 245 0.21 1.45 30.71
N LYS A 246 0.92 1.59 29.58
CA LYS A 246 1.99 0.67 29.14
C LYS A 246 3.40 1.24 29.37
N ASP A 247 3.49 2.51 29.70
CA ASP A 247 4.70 3.22 30.07
C ASP A 247 4.55 3.75 31.51
N GLU A 248 5.04 2.96 32.48
CA GLU A 248 4.90 3.26 33.89
C GLU A 248 5.47 4.64 34.24
N HIS A 249 4.64 5.49 34.84
CA HIS A 249 4.96 6.90 35.14
C HIS A 249 5.39 7.74 33.93
N ALA A 250 5.07 7.33 32.71
CA ALA A 250 5.49 7.97 31.46
C ALA A 250 7.03 8.11 31.36
N ALA A 251 7.79 7.20 31.96
CA ALA A 251 9.23 7.33 32.12
C ALA A 251 9.95 7.39 30.75
N ARG A 252 9.60 6.46 29.84
CA ARG A 252 10.20 6.43 28.48
C ARG A 252 9.76 7.62 27.63
N TYR A 253 8.50 8.05 27.79
CA TYR A 253 7.99 9.24 27.11
C TYR A 253 8.77 10.47 27.55
N ILE A 254 8.91 10.71 28.84
CA ILE A 254 9.66 11.83 29.41
C ILE A 254 11.13 11.80 28.95
N GLU A 255 11.77 10.62 29.02
CA GLU A 255 13.16 10.48 28.55
C GLU A 255 13.34 10.87 27.08
N ASN A 256 12.41 10.48 26.21
CA ASN A 256 12.50 10.76 24.78
C ASN A 256 12.20 12.23 24.43
N PHE A 257 11.27 12.88 25.16
CA PHE A 257 10.79 14.21 24.82
C PHE A 257 11.37 15.34 25.70
N SER A 258 12.09 14.99 26.77
CA SER A 258 12.78 16.02 27.59
C SER A 258 14.11 16.49 27.00
N ARG A 259 14.55 15.96 25.87
CA ARG A 259 15.78 16.42 25.19
C ARG A 259 15.53 17.78 24.51
N PRO A 260 16.33 18.82 24.81
CA PRO A 260 16.13 20.16 24.25
C PRO A 260 16.11 20.21 22.71
N GLU A 261 16.85 19.32 22.05
CA GLU A 261 16.98 19.26 20.60
C GLU A 261 15.71 18.73 19.90
N GLU A 262 14.94 17.84 20.52
CA GLU A 262 13.69 17.33 19.97
C GLU A 262 12.53 18.29 20.20
N ILE A 263 12.50 18.94 21.36
CA ILE A 263 11.54 20.03 21.63
C ILE A 263 11.71 21.15 20.60
N ALA A 264 12.95 21.49 20.22
CA ALA A 264 13.23 22.47 19.18
C ALA A 264 12.76 22.00 17.78
N ARG A 265 12.85 20.70 17.45
CA ARG A 265 12.35 20.14 16.17
C ARG A 265 10.83 20.13 16.08
N ILE A 266 10.14 19.82 17.16
CA ILE A 266 8.67 19.83 17.21
C ILE A 266 8.13 21.26 17.13
N SER A 267 8.82 22.21 17.80
CA SER A 267 8.46 23.63 17.81
C SER A 267 8.88 24.39 16.53
N ALA A 268 9.85 23.87 15.76
CA ALA A 268 10.40 24.53 14.58
C ALA A 268 9.77 24.14 13.25
N LYS A 269 8.77 23.25 13.21
CA LYS A 269 7.91 23.12 12.02
C LYS A 269 6.81 24.17 12.09
N PRO A 270 6.94 25.33 11.37
CA PRO A 270 5.78 26.17 11.17
C PRO A 270 4.73 25.34 10.40
N THR A 271 3.50 25.40 10.83
CA THR A 271 2.38 25.32 9.91
C THR A 271 2.76 26.16 8.71
N ALA A 272 3.18 25.55 7.61
CA ALA A 272 3.46 26.27 6.37
C ALA A 272 2.15 26.94 5.96
N ALA A 273 1.99 28.18 6.35
CA ALA A 273 1.08 29.08 5.69
C ALA A 273 1.50 29.08 4.23
N LEU A 274 0.59 28.67 3.33
CA LEU A 274 0.76 28.76 1.89
C LEU A 274 1.35 30.15 1.58
N SER A 275 2.50 30.18 0.92
CA SER A 275 3.15 31.45 0.56
C SER A 275 2.20 32.31 -0.29
N PRO A 276 2.31 33.65 -0.22
CA PRO A 276 1.49 34.55 -1.06
C PRO A 276 1.60 34.25 -2.56
N GLU A 277 2.71 33.65 -3.02
CA GLU A 277 2.95 33.25 -4.41
C GLU A 277 2.09 32.03 -4.82
N VAL A 278 1.82 31.08 -3.92
CA VAL A 278 0.88 29.99 -4.19
C VAL A 278 -0.56 30.49 -4.25
N ARG A 279 -0.92 31.53 -3.48
CA ARG A 279 -2.22 32.19 -3.60
C ARG A 279 -2.36 32.97 -4.92
N ALA A 280 -1.28 33.58 -5.42
CA ALA A 280 -1.29 34.29 -6.69
C ALA A 280 -1.32 33.35 -7.90
N ALA A 281 -0.65 32.17 -7.82
CA ALA A 281 -0.69 31.16 -8.88
C ALA A 281 -2.08 30.51 -9.02
N VAL A 282 -2.82 30.33 -7.92
CA VAL A 282 -4.20 29.81 -7.97
C VAL A 282 -5.21 30.82 -8.53
N SER A 283 -4.86 32.13 -8.51
CA SER A 283 -5.73 33.21 -9.04
C SER A 283 -5.35 33.70 -10.44
N ALA A 284 -4.20 33.30 -11.00
CA ALA A 284 -3.74 33.76 -12.32
C ALA A 284 -4.11 32.81 -13.48
N ASP A 285 -4.41 31.54 -13.23
CA ASP A 285 -4.84 30.55 -14.24
C ASP A 285 -6.36 30.59 -14.54
N ALA A 286 -7.08 31.59 -14.06
CA ALA A 286 -8.54 31.68 -14.20
C ALA A 286 -9.00 32.52 -15.40
N ALA A 287 -8.15 32.81 -16.37
CA ALA A 287 -8.52 33.66 -17.50
C ALA A 287 -7.97 33.18 -18.84
N GLU A 288 -8.38 31.99 -19.30
CA GLU A 288 -8.46 31.69 -20.74
C GLU A 288 -9.52 30.60 -20.97
N SER A 289 -10.47 30.87 -21.87
CA SER A 289 -11.65 30.11 -22.30
C SER A 289 -11.67 28.63 -21.85
N SER A 290 -12.23 28.38 -20.69
CA SER A 290 -12.37 27.05 -20.16
C SER A 290 -13.33 26.24 -21.04
N ASP A 291 -12.82 25.21 -21.72
CA ASP A 291 -13.63 24.16 -22.29
C ASP A 291 -14.44 23.54 -21.15
N GLU A 292 -15.77 23.66 -21.24
CA GLU A 292 -16.70 23.22 -20.18
C GLU A 292 -16.53 21.73 -19.86
N ILE A 293 -16.21 20.93 -20.90
CA ILE A 293 -15.92 19.50 -20.79
C ILE A 293 -14.60 19.27 -20.04
N ALA A 294 -13.52 19.96 -20.41
CA ALA A 294 -12.23 19.78 -19.75
C ALA A 294 -12.30 20.15 -18.27
N THR A 295 -13.01 21.25 -17.94
CA THR A 295 -13.23 21.67 -16.55
C THR A 295 -14.05 20.67 -15.77
N ALA A 296 -15.11 20.10 -16.35
CA ALA A 296 -15.96 19.13 -15.69
C ALA A 296 -15.23 17.79 -15.48
N ILE A 297 -14.44 17.34 -16.46
CA ILE A 297 -13.58 16.14 -16.34
C ILE A 297 -12.55 16.36 -15.21
N HIS A 298 -11.84 17.47 -15.22
CA HIS A 298 -10.82 17.77 -14.18
C HIS A 298 -11.41 17.81 -12.76
N LYS A 299 -12.67 18.26 -12.62
CA LYS A 299 -13.43 18.26 -11.36
C LYS A 299 -14.05 16.91 -11.02
N GLY A 300 -14.02 15.92 -11.91
CA GLY A 300 -14.60 14.61 -11.72
C GLY A 300 -16.13 14.58 -11.73
N ILE A 301 -16.79 15.49 -12.45
CA ILE A 301 -18.25 15.63 -12.46
C ILE A 301 -18.82 15.13 -13.79
N GLY A 302 -19.38 13.90 -13.81
CA GLY A 302 -19.81 13.22 -15.03
C GLY A 302 -21.06 13.79 -15.70
N GLU A 303 -22.05 14.29 -14.94
CA GLU A 303 -23.31 14.77 -15.51
C GLU A 303 -23.14 16.01 -16.42
N PRO A 304 -22.37 17.05 -16.06
CA PRO A 304 -22.05 18.14 -16.98
C PRO A 304 -21.32 17.68 -18.23
N VAL A 305 -20.40 16.69 -18.13
CA VAL A 305 -19.71 16.11 -19.30
C VAL A 305 -20.72 15.46 -20.24
N ARG A 306 -21.63 14.66 -19.72
CA ARG A 306 -22.70 14.01 -20.48
C ARG A 306 -23.56 15.01 -21.23
N GLN A 307 -24.02 16.07 -20.55
CA GLN A 307 -24.86 17.11 -21.14
C GLN A 307 -24.13 17.91 -22.23
N ALA A 308 -22.86 18.27 -21.98
CA ALA A 308 -22.06 19.00 -22.95
C ALA A 308 -21.76 18.15 -24.20
N VAL A 309 -21.40 16.87 -24.02
CA VAL A 309 -21.20 15.93 -25.13
C VAL A 309 -22.49 15.74 -25.94
N LYS A 310 -23.63 15.57 -25.27
CA LYS A 310 -24.93 15.44 -25.92
C LYS A 310 -25.31 16.68 -26.76
N ALA A 311 -24.98 17.85 -26.27
CA ALA A 311 -25.18 19.10 -27.04
C ALA A 311 -24.27 19.16 -28.26
N LEU A 312 -23.00 18.80 -28.11
CA LEU A 312 -22.03 18.79 -29.23
C LEU A 312 -22.36 17.76 -30.31
N LEU A 313 -22.92 16.62 -29.97
CA LEU A 313 -23.37 15.59 -30.93
C LEU A 313 -24.47 16.05 -31.88
N GLN A 314 -25.10 17.21 -31.61
CA GLN A 314 -26.05 17.84 -32.56
C GLN A 314 -25.36 18.58 -33.72
N THR A 315 -24.08 18.92 -33.55
CA THR A 315 -23.35 19.80 -34.48
C THR A 315 -21.97 19.31 -34.91
N GLN A 316 -21.40 18.32 -34.19
CA GLN A 316 -20.07 17.79 -34.42
C GLN A 316 -20.10 16.28 -34.57
N GLU A 317 -19.15 15.74 -35.31
CA GLU A 317 -18.97 14.28 -35.44
C GLU A 317 -18.43 13.67 -34.15
N PRO A 318 -18.90 12.46 -33.79
CA PRO A 318 -18.46 11.77 -32.54
C PRO A 318 -16.94 11.66 -32.39
N GLU A 319 -16.24 11.32 -33.49
CA GLU A 319 -14.78 11.17 -33.51
C GLU A 319 -14.06 12.49 -33.20
N GLN A 320 -14.60 13.60 -33.67
CA GLN A 320 -14.06 14.94 -33.42
C GLN A 320 -14.19 15.32 -31.95
N ILE A 321 -15.31 15.01 -31.28
CA ILE A 321 -15.54 15.26 -29.87
C ILE A 321 -14.56 14.43 -29.02
N ILE A 322 -14.32 13.16 -29.40
CA ILE A 322 -13.36 12.29 -28.72
C ILE A 322 -11.95 12.89 -28.82
N ASN A 323 -11.47 13.15 -30.04
CA ASN A 323 -10.09 13.52 -30.27
C ASN A 323 -9.76 14.98 -29.87
N GLU A 324 -10.71 15.89 -29.94
CA GLU A 324 -10.47 17.31 -29.70
C GLU A 324 -10.89 17.76 -28.28
N ARG A 325 -11.72 16.97 -27.58
CA ARG A 325 -12.27 17.36 -26.24
C ARG A 325 -11.95 16.34 -25.15
N LEU A 326 -12.36 15.07 -25.31
CA LEU A 326 -12.24 14.08 -24.23
C LEU A 326 -10.81 13.63 -24.00
N ILE A 327 -10.08 13.25 -25.07
CA ILE A 327 -8.69 12.81 -24.96
C ILE A 327 -7.77 13.92 -24.43
N PRO A 328 -7.79 15.15 -24.96
CA PRO A 328 -6.95 16.22 -24.41
C PRO A 328 -7.25 16.57 -22.95
N ALA A 329 -8.51 16.46 -22.53
CA ALA A 329 -8.88 16.67 -21.13
C ALA A 329 -8.30 15.59 -20.21
N LEU A 330 -8.32 14.32 -20.65
CA LEU A 330 -7.70 13.21 -19.91
C LEU A 330 -6.17 13.32 -19.87
N ASP A 331 -5.55 13.73 -20.98
CA ASP A 331 -4.10 13.97 -21.03
C ASP A 331 -3.68 15.08 -20.05
N ALA A 332 -4.48 16.14 -19.94
CA ALA A 332 -4.25 17.21 -18.96
C ALA A 332 -4.34 16.68 -17.51
N VAL A 333 -5.33 15.84 -17.22
CA VAL A 333 -5.47 15.16 -15.92
C VAL A 333 -4.26 14.27 -15.64
N GLY A 334 -3.81 13.46 -16.61
CA GLY A 334 -2.63 12.63 -16.50
C GLY A 334 -1.36 13.43 -16.19
N ASN A 335 -1.15 14.53 -16.93
CA ASN A 335 -0.03 15.43 -16.71
C ASN A 335 -0.06 16.11 -15.32
N ASP A 336 -1.24 16.49 -14.84
CA ASP A 336 -1.37 17.10 -13.52
C ASP A 336 -1.17 16.06 -12.40
N PHE A 337 -1.54 14.80 -12.64
CA PHE A 337 -1.22 13.68 -11.76
C PHE A 337 0.30 13.41 -11.69
N GLU A 338 0.98 13.35 -12.83
CA GLU A 338 2.44 13.18 -12.88
C GLU A 338 3.21 14.30 -12.18
N LYS A 339 2.71 15.54 -12.28
CA LYS A 339 3.26 16.72 -11.61
C LYS A 339 2.89 16.82 -10.12
N GLY A 340 2.09 15.86 -9.59
CA GLY A 340 1.65 15.86 -8.19
C GLY A 340 0.61 16.96 -7.87
N LYS A 341 -0.04 17.55 -8.85
CA LYS A 341 -1.14 18.51 -8.66
C LYS A 341 -2.48 17.84 -8.41
N LEU A 342 -2.67 16.64 -8.97
CA LEU A 342 -3.81 15.76 -8.74
C LEU A 342 -3.37 14.49 -8.03
N PHE A 343 -4.29 13.91 -7.25
CA PHE A 343 -4.07 12.67 -6.53
C PHE A 343 -4.93 11.54 -7.09
N LEU A 344 -4.55 10.30 -6.81
CA LEU A 344 -5.18 9.12 -7.39
C LEU A 344 -6.72 9.11 -7.29
N PRO A 345 -7.38 9.44 -6.17
CA PRO A 345 -8.85 9.50 -6.13
C PRO A 345 -9.45 10.52 -7.08
N GLN A 346 -8.80 11.69 -7.24
CA GLN A 346 -9.24 12.73 -8.16
C GLN A 346 -9.08 12.28 -9.61
N MET A 347 -7.95 11.64 -9.94
CA MET A 347 -7.72 11.07 -11.27
C MET A 347 -8.77 10.01 -11.62
N ILE A 348 -9.13 9.13 -10.67
CA ILE A 348 -10.19 8.12 -10.85
C ILE A 348 -11.55 8.81 -11.09
N GLN A 349 -11.89 9.84 -10.32
CA GLN A 349 -13.12 10.61 -10.53
C GLN A 349 -13.15 11.30 -11.89
N SER A 350 -12.01 11.88 -12.32
CA SER A 350 -11.88 12.49 -13.64
C SER A 350 -12.06 11.47 -14.76
N ALA A 351 -11.49 10.28 -14.65
CA ALA A 351 -11.68 9.19 -15.60
C ALA A 351 -13.16 8.74 -15.66
N GLN A 352 -13.83 8.61 -14.52
CA GLN A 352 -15.27 8.29 -14.45
C GLN A 352 -16.15 9.40 -15.08
N ALA A 353 -15.77 10.67 -14.89
CA ALA A 353 -16.47 11.78 -15.54
C ALA A 353 -16.32 11.75 -17.07
N ALA A 354 -15.13 11.43 -17.58
CA ALA A 354 -14.92 11.27 -19.01
C ALA A 354 -15.68 10.05 -19.57
N GLN A 355 -15.75 8.94 -18.80
CA GLN A 355 -16.53 7.76 -19.19
C GLN A 355 -18.00 8.11 -19.44
N ALA A 356 -18.61 9.01 -18.66
CA ALA A 356 -19.97 9.46 -18.90
C ALA A 356 -20.15 10.12 -20.28
N GLY A 357 -19.11 10.81 -20.77
CA GLY A 357 -19.08 11.37 -22.14
C GLY A 357 -18.95 10.29 -23.21
N PHE A 358 -18.04 9.32 -23.02
CA PHE A 358 -17.91 8.19 -23.96
C PHE A 358 -19.18 7.33 -24.04
N GLU A 359 -19.86 7.11 -22.93
CA GLU A 359 -21.16 6.42 -22.90
C GLU A 359 -22.23 7.15 -23.70
N GLU A 360 -22.28 8.48 -23.61
CA GLU A 360 -23.25 9.28 -24.40
C GLU A 360 -22.97 9.18 -25.90
N ILE A 361 -21.69 9.23 -26.31
CA ILE A 361 -21.29 9.01 -27.69
C ILE A 361 -21.67 7.61 -28.16
N LYS A 362 -21.42 6.58 -27.37
CA LYS A 362 -21.80 5.20 -27.69
C LYS A 362 -23.30 5.05 -27.86
N ASN A 363 -24.09 5.65 -26.98
CA ASN A 363 -25.56 5.63 -27.08
C ASN A 363 -26.06 6.36 -28.32
N PHE A 364 -25.44 7.49 -28.67
CA PHE A 364 -25.75 8.23 -29.90
C PHE A 364 -25.48 7.40 -31.14
N LEU A 365 -24.30 6.75 -31.27
CA LEU A 365 -23.93 5.89 -32.38
C LEU A 365 -24.86 4.66 -32.49
N ALA A 366 -25.27 4.09 -31.37
CA ALA A 366 -26.23 2.97 -31.35
C ALA A 366 -27.60 3.39 -31.86
N ALA A 367 -28.04 4.65 -31.61
CA ALA A 367 -29.32 5.20 -32.06
C ALA A 367 -29.27 5.67 -33.51
N HIS A 368 -28.08 5.96 -34.06
CA HIS A 368 -27.88 6.50 -35.42
C HIS A 368 -26.92 5.64 -36.28
N PRO A 369 -27.33 4.42 -36.68
CA PRO A 369 -26.45 3.48 -37.41
C PRO A 369 -25.91 3.99 -38.74
N LYS A 370 -26.50 5.05 -39.33
CA LYS A 370 -26.03 5.71 -40.55
C LYS A 370 -24.90 6.75 -40.28
N ALA A 371 -24.65 7.13 -39.08
CA ALA A 371 -23.53 7.98 -38.66
C ALA A 371 -22.21 7.19 -38.48
N GLN A 372 -22.26 5.89 -38.67
CA GLN A 372 -21.05 5.04 -38.70
C GLN A 372 -20.46 5.17 -40.14
N GLY A 373 -19.52 6.10 -40.34
CA GLY A 373 -18.62 6.06 -41.49
C GLY A 373 -17.89 4.70 -41.49
N GLU A 374 -17.47 4.22 -42.67
CA GLU A 374 -16.87 2.89 -42.91
C GLU A 374 -15.63 2.54 -42.03
N SER A 375 -15.27 3.38 -41.08
CA SER A 375 -14.07 3.27 -40.23
C SER A 375 -14.31 3.09 -38.72
N PHE A 376 -15.55 3.03 -38.24
CA PHE A 376 -15.82 2.90 -36.78
C PHE A 376 -16.26 1.47 -36.41
N THR A 377 -15.35 0.51 -36.57
CA THR A 377 -15.42 -0.71 -35.77
C THR A 377 -14.70 -0.40 -34.46
N LEU A 378 -15.46 -0.21 -33.36
CA LEU A 378 -14.96 -0.37 -32.01
C LEU A 378 -14.45 -1.82 -31.92
N GLU A 379 -13.21 -2.06 -32.34
CA GLU A 379 -12.53 -3.30 -31.99
C GLU A 379 -12.50 -3.31 -30.46
N GLN A 380 -13.27 -4.21 -29.87
CA GLN A 380 -13.14 -4.51 -28.44
C GLN A 380 -11.73 -5.07 -28.23
N ARG A 381 -10.78 -4.19 -27.95
CA ARG A 381 -9.43 -4.59 -27.56
C ARG A 381 -9.50 -4.99 -26.10
N GLY A 382 -9.43 -6.28 -25.86
CA GLY A 382 -9.31 -6.81 -24.50
C GLY A 382 -7.91 -6.51 -23.96
N ILE A 383 -7.82 -5.84 -22.82
CA ILE A 383 -6.56 -5.65 -22.08
C ILE A 383 -6.53 -6.68 -20.95
N VAL A 384 -5.51 -7.53 -20.94
CA VAL A 384 -5.29 -8.50 -19.87
C VAL A 384 -4.33 -7.91 -18.85
N LEU A 385 -4.83 -7.66 -17.65
CA LEU A 385 -4.01 -7.23 -16.51
C LEU A 385 -3.70 -8.44 -15.64
N ALA A 386 -2.43 -8.76 -15.52
CA ALA A 386 -1.96 -9.86 -14.67
C ALA A 386 -0.95 -9.36 -13.66
N THR A 387 -1.01 -9.90 -12.44
CA THR A 387 0.06 -9.76 -11.45
C THR A 387 1.12 -10.81 -11.77
N VAL A 388 2.39 -10.45 -11.67
CA VAL A 388 3.50 -11.40 -11.87
C VAL A 388 3.40 -12.50 -10.82
N HIS A 389 3.63 -13.76 -11.23
CA HIS A 389 3.58 -14.88 -10.32
C HIS A 389 4.54 -14.67 -9.14
N GLY A 390 4.01 -14.73 -7.92
CA GLY A 390 4.78 -14.49 -6.69
C GLY A 390 4.68 -13.05 -6.14
N ASP A 391 4.07 -12.10 -6.85
CA ASP A 391 3.76 -10.78 -6.29
C ASP A 391 2.40 -10.81 -5.58
N VAL A 392 2.42 -10.65 -4.27
CA VAL A 392 1.21 -10.56 -3.41
C VAL A 392 0.58 -9.16 -3.44
N HIS A 393 1.23 -8.18 -4.09
CA HIS A 393 0.78 -6.79 -4.09
C HIS A 393 -0.19 -6.51 -5.25
N ASP A 394 -1.46 -6.92 -5.08
CA ASP A 394 -2.54 -6.75 -6.06
C ASP A 394 -3.05 -5.29 -6.23
N ILE A 395 -2.54 -4.37 -5.40
CA ILE A 395 -3.01 -2.97 -5.37
C ILE A 395 -2.72 -2.27 -6.69
N GLY A 396 -1.52 -2.41 -7.24
CA GLY A 396 -1.13 -1.79 -8.51
C GLY A 396 -2.02 -2.24 -9.67
N LYS A 397 -2.31 -3.54 -9.76
CA LYS A 397 -3.21 -4.11 -10.76
C LYS A 397 -4.63 -3.57 -10.64
N LYS A 398 -5.17 -3.47 -9.41
CA LYS A 398 -6.52 -2.94 -9.16
C LYS A 398 -6.63 -1.47 -9.54
N ILE A 399 -5.60 -0.68 -9.26
CA ILE A 399 -5.53 0.73 -9.68
C ILE A 399 -5.53 0.84 -11.20
N VAL A 400 -4.65 0.10 -11.89
CA VAL A 400 -4.57 0.10 -13.35
C VAL A 400 -5.88 -0.40 -13.97
N LYS A 401 -6.52 -1.43 -13.40
CA LYS A 401 -7.82 -1.93 -13.84
C LYS A 401 -8.88 -0.82 -13.78
N VAL A 402 -9.02 -0.13 -12.64
CA VAL A 402 -10.00 0.95 -12.47
C VAL A 402 -9.74 2.09 -13.47
N ILE A 403 -8.48 2.43 -13.71
CA ILE A 403 -8.13 3.45 -14.72
C ILE A 403 -8.54 2.97 -16.10
N LEU A 404 -8.17 1.77 -16.51
CA LEU A 404 -8.46 1.24 -17.86
C LEU A 404 -9.95 0.92 -18.09
N GLU A 405 -10.72 0.59 -17.05
CA GLU A 405 -12.18 0.43 -17.15
C GLU A 405 -12.89 1.79 -17.38
N ASN A 406 -12.20 2.89 -17.14
CA ASN A 406 -12.70 4.25 -17.31
C ASN A 406 -12.02 5.00 -18.49
N TYR A 407 -11.18 4.31 -19.26
CA TYR A 407 -10.60 4.74 -20.53
C TYR A 407 -11.27 3.98 -21.69
#